data_ecd1f5e067669286a9033fc0934c5eef
#
_entry.id   ecd1f5e067669286a9033fc0934c5eef
#
_cell.length_a   1.000
_cell.length_b   1.000
_cell.length_c   1.000
_cell.angle_alpha   90.00
_cell.angle_beta   90.00
_cell.angle_gamma   90.00
#
_symmetry.space_group_name_H-M   'P 1'
#
loop_
_entity.id
_entity.type
_entity.pdbx_description
1 polymer ?
#
loop_
_entity_poly.entity_id
_entity_poly.type
_entity_poly.pdbx_seq_one_letter_code
_entity_poly.pdbx_strand_id
1 'polypeptide(L)'
;MKKEIEVKFDDVEWLYSPNWEYFDYGNCKRHLQVIMPYSRKGLKKKYPVIFYVTGAAWHKQEMYNDIPKLAELAKKGAAIISIEVRESDIAIFPAQVEDIKNAMECVMRKISEFDLPFDMNEAYLMGHSSGGHLAMMAVLHNACGMIEIPDVKGVILESASSDILICSSEPLPPWMSVRPSTVLLGVDSIEGNEEIAHKASCV
;
A
#
# COMPACT_ATOMS: atom_id res chain seq x y z
N MET A 1 5.31 11.10 -49.12
CA MET A 1 3.97 10.80 -48.60
C MET A 1 3.90 11.31 -47.14
N LYS A 2 3.13 12.37 -46.85
CA LYS A 2 2.85 12.75 -45.46
C LYS A 2 1.82 11.79 -44.91
N LYS A 3 2.13 11.15 -43.78
CA LYS A 3 1.23 10.26 -43.04
C LYS A 3 0.65 11.08 -41.89
N GLU A 4 -0.63 11.39 -41.94
CA GLU A 4 -1.32 12.01 -40.81
C GLU A 4 -1.68 10.91 -39.79
N ILE A 5 -1.32 11.11 -38.53
CA ILE A 5 -1.69 10.25 -37.42
C ILE A 5 -2.68 11.07 -36.58
N GLU A 6 -3.92 10.60 -36.55
CA GLU A 6 -4.92 11.16 -35.62
C GLU A 6 -4.66 10.63 -34.22
N VAL A 7 -4.36 11.54 -33.31
CA VAL A 7 -4.17 11.22 -31.88
C VAL A 7 -5.43 11.61 -31.13
N LYS A 8 -6.12 10.63 -30.54
CA LYS A 8 -7.23 10.86 -29.64
C LYS A 8 -6.70 10.91 -28.21
N PHE A 9 -7.04 11.97 -27.49
CA PHE A 9 -6.74 12.12 -26.07
C PHE A 9 -7.98 11.76 -25.26
N ASP A 10 -7.79 11.03 -24.17
CA ASP A 10 -8.83 10.82 -23.19
C ASP A 10 -9.19 12.15 -22.51
N ASP A 11 -10.45 12.32 -22.14
CA ASP A 11 -10.90 13.51 -21.40
C ASP A 11 -10.32 13.58 -19.99
N VAL A 12 -9.93 12.41 -19.44
CA VAL A 12 -9.32 12.26 -18.12
C VAL A 12 -7.97 11.59 -18.27
N GLU A 13 -6.96 12.27 -17.81
CA GLU A 13 -5.58 11.82 -17.68
C GLU A 13 -5.26 11.61 -16.20
N TRP A 14 -3.99 11.44 -15.88
CA TRP A 14 -3.54 11.34 -14.51
C TRP A 14 -2.27 12.16 -14.28
N LEU A 15 -2.11 12.62 -13.05
CA LEU A 15 -0.89 13.25 -12.56
C LEU A 15 -0.18 12.31 -11.62
N TYR A 16 1.14 12.32 -11.67
CA TYR A 16 2.01 11.55 -10.81
C TYR A 16 2.93 12.46 -10.02
N SER A 17 2.94 12.28 -8.71
CA SER A 17 3.83 12.98 -7.79
C SER A 17 4.56 11.96 -6.91
N PRO A 18 5.83 11.69 -7.19
CA PRO A 18 6.63 10.73 -6.43
C PRO A 18 7.22 11.32 -5.13
N ASN A 19 7.72 10.42 -4.29
CA ASN A 19 8.65 10.71 -3.19
C ASN A 19 8.13 11.73 -2.16
N TRP A 20 6.86 11.65 -1.79
CA TRP A 20 6.37 12.38 -0.64
C TRP A 20 6.87 11.68 0.63
N GLU A 21 7.87 12.23 1.30
CA GLU A 21 8.33 11.72 2.59
C GLU A 21 7.18 11.82 3.59
N TYR A 22 6.80 10.68 4.18
CA TYR A 22 5.75 10.64 5.19
C TYR A 22 6.30 10.42 6.59
N PHE A 23 7.45 9.76 6.72
CA PHE A 23 8.09 9.54 8.00
C PHE A 23 9.61 9.33 7.87
N ASP A 24 10.34 9.83 8.87
CA ASP A 24 11.78 9.62 9.05
C ASP A 24 12.02 8.84 10.35
N TYR A 25 12.46 7.58 10.20
CA TYR A 25 12.77 6.70 11.32
C TYR A 25 14.22 6.90 11.83
N GLY A 26 14.94 7.89 11.33
CA GLY A 26 16.34 8.16 11.66
C GLY A 26 17.34 7.30 10.88
N ASN A 27 17.08 6.00 10.77
CA ASN A 27 17.91 5.09 9.97
C ASN A 27 17.38 4.87 8.55
N CYS A 28 16.11 5.15 8.32
CA CYS A 28 15.48 5.08 7.01
C CYS A 28 14.30 6.04 6.89
N LYS A 29 14.14 6.63 5.71
CA LYS A 29 13.00 7.44 5.34
C LYS A 29 12.03 6.60 4.52
N ARG A 30 10.74 6.90 4.66
CA ARG A 30 9.69 6.24 3.90
C ARG A 30 8.85 7.26 3.16
N HIS A 31 8.45 6.86 1.96
CA HIS A 31 7.80 7.74 1.00
C HIS A 31 6.47 7.17 0.55
N LEU A 32 5.65 8.03 0.03
CA LEU A 32 4.47 7.64 -0.73
C LEU A 32 4.50 8.30 -2.11
N GLN A 33 3.74 7.71 -3.00
CA GLN A 33 3.54 8.21 -4.36
C GLN A 33 2.07 8.52 -4.55
N VAL A 34 1.79 9.65 -5.17
CA VAL A 34 0.43 10.10 -5.44
C VAL A 34 0.15 10.01 -6.93
N ILE A 35 -0.91 9.31 -7.29
CA ILE A 35 -1.45 9.27 -8.65
C ILE A 35 -2.89 9.75 -8.57
N MET A 36 -3.21 10.84 -9.22
CA MET A 36 -4.53 11.45 -9.12
C MET A 36 -5.11 11.77 -10.50
N PRO A 37 -6.43 11.78 -10.62
CA PRO A 37 -7.09 12.18 -11.86
C PRO A 37 -6.70 13.59 -12.26
N TYR A 38 -6.54 13.81 -13.55
CA TYR A 38 -6.35 15.11 -14.14
C TYR A 38 -7.29 15.27 -15.33
N SER A 39 -7.92 16.43 -15.47
CA SER A 39 -8.73 16.75 -16.62
C SER A 39 -8.46 18.18 -17.06
N ARG A 40 -8.35 18.40 -18.38
CA ARG A 40 -8.25 19.75 -18.98
C ARG A 40 -9.49 20.60 -18.72
N LYS A 41 -10.62 19.99 -18.38
CA LYS A 41 -11.87 20.65 -18.00
C LYS A 41 -11.91 21.09 -16.54
N GLY A 42 -10.84 20.85 -15.79
CA GLY A 42 -10.72 21.12 -14.36
C GLY A 42 -10.80 19.87 -13.48
N LEU A 43 -10.32 20.01 -12.27
CA LEU A 43 -10.39 18.94 -11.26
C LEU A 43 -11.75 18.94 -10.58
N LYS A 44 -12.20 17.77 -10.13
CA LYS A 44 -13.32 17.67 -9.19
C LYS A 44 -12.90 18.29 -7.85
N LYS A 45 -13.87 18.72 -7.05
CA LYS A 45 -13.58 19.23 -5.71
C LYS A 45 -13.01 18.17 -4.78
N LYS A 46 -13.42 16.91 -4.97
CA LYS A 46 -12.99 15.77 -4.16
C LYS A 46 -12.99 14.48 -4.96
N TYR A 47 -11.99 13.63 -4.69
CA TYR A 47 -11.84 12.28 -5.23
C TYR A 47 -11.81 11.26 -4.09
N PRO A 48 -12.46 10.10 -4.22
CA PRO A 48 -12.24 8.98 -3.32
C PRO A 48 -10.75 8.61 -3.30
N VAL A 49 -10.27 8.15 -2.14
CA VAL A 49 -8.85 7.86 -1.92
C VAL A 49 -8.65 6.36 -1.78
N ILE A 50 -7.68 5.82 -2.50
CA ILE A 50 -7.22 4.44 -2.33
C ILE A 50 -5.78 4.48 -1.82
N PHE A 51 -5.57 4.06 -0.58
CA PHE A 51 -4.25 3.78 -0.03
C PHE A 51 -3.82 2.39 -0.49
N TYR A 52 -2.76 2.32 -1.28
CA TYR A 52 -2.30 1.10 -1.91
C TYR A 52 -0.96 0.63 -1.36
N VAL A 53 -0.86 -0.67 -1.06
CA VAL A 53 0.39 -1.30 -0.62
C VAL A 53 0.80 -2.36 -1.64
N THR A 54 1.96 -2.15 -2.27
CA THR A 54 2.54 -3.07 -3.26
C THR A 54 2.99 -4.37 -2.61
N GLY A 55 2.76 -5.50 -3.28
CA GLY A 55 3.29 -6.80 -2.89
C GLY A 55 4.77 -6.94 -3.19
N ALA A 56 5.54 -7.44 -2.24
CA ALA A 56 6.97 -7.70 -2.38
C ALA A 56 7.45 -8.85 -1.46
N ALA A 57 6.57 -9.78 -1.08
CA ALA A 57 6.84 -10.80 -0.08
C ALA A 57 7.45 -10.20 1.21
N TRP A 58 6.95 -9.04 1.63
CA TRP A 58 7.41 -8.23 2.78
C TRP A 58 8.86 -7.73 2.70
N HIS A 59 9.55 -7.96 1.58
CA HIS A 59 10.85 -7.36 1.27
C HIS A 59 10.70 -5.96 0.67
N LYS A 60 11.81 -5.38 0.22
CA LYS A 60 11.84 -4.07 -0.41
C LYS A 60 10.88 -4.00 -1.61
N GLN A 61 10.02 -3.00 -1.59
CA GLN A 61 9.03 -2.77 -2.63
C GLN A 61 9.63 -2.01 -3.83
N GLU A 62 9.25 -2.44 -5.03
CA GLU A 62 9.52 -1.70 -6.27
C GLU A 62 8.30 -0.85 -6.61
N MET A 63 8.26 0.35 -6.05
CA MET A 63 7.10 1.26 -6.06
C MET A 63 6.61 1.66 -7.46
N TYR A 64 7.44 1.48 -8.49
CA TYR A 64 7.10 1.90 -9.86
C TYR A 64 6.36 0.82 -10.66
N ASN A 65 6.43 -0.44 -10.25
CA ASN A 65 5.90 -1.56 -11.02
C ASN A 65 4.38 -1.50 -11.22
N ASP A 66 3.65 -1.00 -10.22
CA ASP A 66 2.18 -0.95 -10.24
C ASP A 66 1.62 0.34 -10.84
N ILE A 67 2.47 1.34 -11.17
CA ILE A 67 2.00 2.63 -11.70
C ILE A 67 1.05 2.50 -12.89
N PRO A 68 1.32 1.65 -13.91
CA PRO A 68 0.40 1.53 -15.05
C PRO A 68 -1.02 1.11 -14.63
N LYS A 69 -1.12 0.13 -13.72
CA LYS A 69 -2.38 -0.35 -13.17
C LYS A 69 -3.08 0.72 -12.34
N LEU A 70 -2.34 1.38 -11.45
CA LEU A 70 -2.86 2.41 -10.57
C LEU A 70 -3.29 3.67 -11.34
N ALA A 71 -2.61 4.01 -12.42
CA ALA A 71 -2.98 5.09 -13.31
C ALA A 71 -4.35 4.85 -13.98
N GLU A 72 -4.67 3.61 -14.34
CA GLU A 72 -5.99 3.27 -14.88
C GLU A 72 -7.11 3.46 -13.83
N LEU A 73 -6.84 3.19 -12.56
CA LEU A 73 -7.79 3.51 -11.48
C LEU A 73 -7.93 5.02 -11.30
N ALA A 74 -6.83 5.77 -11.40
CA ALA A 74 -6.88 7.23 -11.33
C ALA A 74 -7.71 7.83 -12.47
N LYS A 75 -7.57 7.35 -13.71
CA LYS A 75 -8.43 7.75 -14.84
C LYS A 75 -9.92 7.52 -14.56
N LYS A 76 -10.26 6.49 -13.78
CA LYS A 76 -11.64 6.20 -13.38
C LYS A 76 -12.14 7.09 -12.25
N GLY A 77 -11.32 7.94 -11.69
CA GLY A 77 -11.72 9.00 -10.78
C GLY A 77 -11.39 8.76 -9.31
N ALA A 78 -10.40 7.94 -8.99
CA ALA A 78 -9.86 7.77 -7.65
C ALA A 78 -8.48 8.42 -7.52
N ALA A 79 -8.16 9.02 -6.38
CA ALA A 79 -6.80 9.38 -6.01
C ALA A 79 -6.12 8.17 -5.37
N ILE A 80 -4.97 7.78 -5.88
CA ILE A 80 -4.22 6.62 -5.40
C ILE A 80 -3.01 7.10 -4.61
N ILE A 81 -2.85 6.63 -3.40
CA ILE A 81 -1.72 6.88 -2.52
C ILE A 81 -0.98 5.56 -2.35
N SER A 82 0.08 5.35 -3.14
CA SER A 82 0.91 4.15 -3.01
C SER A 82 1.92 4.34 -1.88
N ILE A 83 1.91 3.45 -0.90
CA ILE A 83 2.68 3.54 0.35
C ILE A 83 3.88 2.61 0.27
N GLU A 84 5.08 3.17 0.46
CA GLU A 84 6.29 2.40 0.72
C GLU A 84 6.34 2.04 2.21
N VAL A 85 6.41 0.75 2.55
CA VAL A 85 6.57 0.30 3.94
C VAL A 85 8.00 -0.18 4.18
N ARG A 86 8.42 -0.24 5.45
CA ARG A 86 9.71 -0.84 5.81
C ARG A 86 9.74 -2.30 5.41
N GLU A 87 10.78 -2.71 4.71
CA GLU A 87 11.09 -4.10 4.44
C GLU A 87 11.41 -4.84 5.73
N SER A 88 11.10 -6.14 5.76
CA SER A 88 11.28 -7.00 6.94
C SER A 88 12.75 -7.13 7.38
N ASP A 89 13.69 -6.89 6.46
CA ASP A 89 15.14 -6.86 6.77
C ASP A 89 15.54 -5.62 7.61
N ILE A 90 14.73 -4.56 7.60
CA ILE A 90 14.93 -3.36 8.40
C ILE A 90 14.12 -3.39 9.69
N ALA A 91 12.88 -3.85 9.62
CA ALA A 91 11.99 -3.90 10.78
C ALA A 91 10.97 -5.04 10.64
N ILE A 92 10.87 -5.86 11.67
CA ILE A 92 9.92 -6.98 11.70
C ILE A 92 8.49 -6.50 11.93
N PHE A 93 7.51 -7.37 11.67
CA PHE A 93 6.11 -7.12 11.98
C PHE A 93 5.92 -6.80 13.49
N PRO A 94 5.09 -5.81 13.86
CA PRO A 94 4.10 -5.09 13.04
C PRO A 94 4.56 -3.72 12.48
N ALA A 95 5.85 -3.47 12.34
CA ALA A 95 6.39 -2.18 11.89
C ALA A 95 5.76 -1.66 10.58
N GLN A 96 5.45 -2.55 9.64
CA GLN A 96 4.81 -2.22 8.37
C GLN A 96 3.38 -1.69 8.54
N VAL A 97 2.69 -2.16 9.57
CA VAL A 97 1.34 -1.67 9.93
C VAL A 97 1.40 -0.24 10.49
N GLU A 98 2.43 0.06 11.27
CA GLU A 98 2.72 1.42 11.73
C GLU A 98 3.05 2.36 10.57
N ASP A 99 3.74 1.86 9.55
CA ASP A 99 4.07 2.63 8.34
C ASP A 99 2.79 3.05 7.59
N ILE A 100 1.82 2.13 7.45
CA ILE A 100 0.52 2.43 6.84
C ILE A 100 -0.18 3.53 7.64
N LYS A 101 -0.24 3.42 8.97
CA LYS A 101 -0.80 4.46 9.85
C LYS A 101 -0.14 5.81 9.61
N ASN A 102 1.20 5.87 9.70
CA ASN A 102 1.96 7.11 9.55
C ASN A 102 1.77 7.75 8.16
N ALA A 103 1.67 6.93 7.12
CA ALA A 103 1.39 7.39 5.76
C ALA A 103 -0.01 8.02 5.65
N MET A 104 -1.04 7.36 6.20
CA MET A 104 -2.42 7.89 6.20
C MET A 104 -2.52 9.20 6.97
N GLU A 105 -1.90 9.29 8.15
CA GLU A 105 -1.84 10.53 8.95
C GLU A 105 -1.11 11.65 8.20
N CYS A 106 -0.03 11.35 7.50
CA CYS A 106 0.68 12.31 6.67
C CYS A 106 -0.23 12.88 5.57
N VAL A 107 -0.98 12.02 4.89
CA VAL A 107 -1.93 12.45 3.84
C VAL A 107 -3.02 13.34 4.43
N MET A 108 -3.57 13.00 5.60
CA MET A 108 -4.55 13.84 6.30
C MET A 108 -4.02 15.25 6.58
N ARG A 109 -2.79 15.36 7.08
CA ARG A 109 -2.14 16.67 7.31
C ARG A 109 -1.98 17.44 6.00
N LYS A 110 -1.50 16.78 4.93
CA LYS A 110 -1.29 17.42 3.63
C LYS A 110 -2.60 17.85 2.95
N ILE A 111 -3.71 17.14 3.15
CA ILE A 111 -5.02 17.57 2.68
C ILE A 111 -5.38 18.91 3.30
N SER A 112 -5.20 19.06 4.61
CA SER A 112 -5.51 20.30 5.32
C SER A 112 -4.55 21.45 4.98
N GLU A 113 -3.26 21.14 4.77
CA GLU A 113 -2.22 22.13 4.49
C GLU A 113 -2.31 22.69 3.06
N PHE A 114 -2.62 21.84 2.07
CA PHE A 114 -2.55 22.18 0.65
C PHE A 114 -3.91 22.18 -0.06
N ASP A 115 -5.01 22.03 0.66
CA ASP A 115 -6.37 21.91 0.11
C ASP A 115 -6.46 20.86 -1.01
N LEU A 116 -5.88 19.69 -0.75
CA LEU A 116 -5.86 18.62 -1.75
C LEU A 116 -7.27 18.08 -2.00
N PRO A 117 -7.61 17.75 -3.25
CA PRO A 117 -8.95 17.30 -3.62
C PRO A 117 -9.22 15.84 -3.25
N PHE A 118 -8.89 15.43 -2.03
CA PHE A 118 -9.04 14.05 -1.54
C PHE A 118 -10.20 13.95 -0.56
N ASP A 119 -11.09 12.98 -0.78
CA ASP A 119 -12.24 12.71 0.10
C ASP A 119 -11.93 11.57 1.04
N MET A 120 -11.54 11.88 2.26
CA MET A 120 -11.26 10.87 3.27
C MET A 120 -12.52 10.17 3.80
N ASN A 121 -13.73 10.71 3.54
CA ASN A 121 -14.97 9.97 3.84
C ASN A 121 -15.22 8.83 2.83
N GLU A 122 -14.51 8.82 1.72
CA GLU A 122 -14.51 7.78 0.69
C GLU A 122 -13.08 7.21 0.55
N ALA A 123 -12.49 6.81 1.68
CA ALA A 123 -11.16 6.21 1.75
C ALA A 123 -11.24 4.68 1.77
N TYR A 124 -10.32 4.04 1.08
CA TYR A 124 -10.18 2.59 0.98
C TYR A 124 -8.72 2.19 1.19
N LEU A 125 -8.49 1.02 1.79
CA LEU A 125 -7.20 0.35 1.74
C LEU A 125 -7.21 -0.70 0.62
N MET A 126 -6.12 -0.79 -0.12
CA MET A 126 -5.95 -1.79 -1.18
C MET A 126 -4.54 -2.35 -1.10
N GLY A 127 -4.40 -3.65 -1.35
CA GLY A 127 -3.08 -4.23 -1.44
C GLY A 127 -3.05 -5.52 -2.23
N HIS A 128 -1.88 -5.78 -2.81
CA HIS A 128 -1.59 -6.99 -3.57
C HIS A 128 -0.64 -7.90 -2.79
N SER A 129 -0.90 -9.22 -2.78
CA SER A 129 -0.02 -10.22 -2.14
C SER A 129 0.32 -9.86 -0.68
N SER A 130 1.58 -9.76 -0.30
CA SER A 130 2.02 -9.28 1.03
C SER A 130 1.53 -7.88 1.39
N GLY A 131 1.35 -7.00 0.41
CA GLY A 131 0.73 -5.69 0.61
C GLY A 131 -0.75 -5.78 1.00
N GLY A 132 -1.47 -6.75 0.44
CA GLY A 132 -2.85 -7.05 0.82
C GLY A 132 -2.95 -7.58 2.25
N HIS A 133 -2.02 -8.44 2.66
CA HIS A 133 -1.86 -8.88 4.05
C HIS A 133 -1.72 -7.67 4.99
N LEU A 134 -0.78 -6.77 4.71
CA LEU A 134 -0.51 -5.59 5.54
C LEU A 134 -1.71 -4.63 5.59
N ALA A 135 -2.41 -4.43 4.47
CA ALA A 135 -3.62 -3.61 4.42
C ALA A 135 -4.73 -4.19 5.32
N MET A 136 -4.94 -5.52 5.30
CA MET A 136 -5.90 -6.17 6.19
C MET A 136 -5.45 -6.09 7.65
N MET A 137 -4.17 -6.35 7.94
CA MET A 137 -3.64 -6.27 9.31
C MET A 137 -3.79 -4.86 9.89
N ALA A 138 -3.64 -3.80 9.08
CA ALA A 138 -3.86 -2.42 9.55
C ALA A 138 -5.31 -2.23 10.02
N VAL A 139 -6.30 -2.74 9.30
CA VAL A 139 -7.71 -2.66 9.70
C VAL A 139 -8.00 -3.51 10.94
N LEU A 140 -7.45 -4.72 11.02
CA LEU A 140 -7.63 -5.60 12.18
C LEU A 140 -6.99 -5.01 13.44
N HIS A 141 -5.77 -4.47 13.34
CA HIS A 141 -5.11 -3.81 14.46
C HIS A 141 -5.89 -2.56 14.93
N ASN A 142 -6.47 -1.80 14.00
CA ASN A 142 -7.35 -0.69 14.32
C ASN A 142 -8.62 -1.17 15.05
N ALA A 143 -9.27 -2.21 14.56
CA ALA A 143 -10.47 -2.78 15.17
C ALA A 143 -10.23 -3.33 16.59
N CYS A 144 -9.00 -3.83 16.84
CA CYS A 144 -8.58 -4.31 18.16
C CYS A 144 -8.03 -3.20 19.08
N GLY A 145 -8.00 -1.94 18.62
CA GLY A 145 -7.47 -0.81 19.39
C GLY A 145 -5.94 -0.82 19.57
N MET A 146 -5.21 -1.57 18.75
CA MET A 146 -3.74 -1.64 18.80
C MET A 146 -3.08 -0.44 18.09
N ILE A 147 -3.73 0.08 17.07
CA ILE A 147 -3.37 1.33 16.37
C ILE A 147 -4.64 2.13 16.11
N GLU A 148 -4.47 3.40 15.74
CA GLU A 148 -5.55 4.25 15.27
C GLU A 148 -5.23 4.71 13.85
N ILE A 149 -6.08 4.37 12.88
CA ILE A 149 -5.99 4.85 11.50
C ILE A 149 -7.27 5.62 11.14
N PRO A 150 -7.21 6.55 10.17
CA PRO A 150 -8.42 7.16 9.62
C PRO A 150 -9.42 6.11 9.15
N ASP A 151 -10.72 6.38 9.31
CA ASP A 151 -11.77 5.49 8.88
C ASP A 151 -11.67 5.15 7.39
N VAL A 152 -11.83 3.86 7.09
CA VAL A 152 -11.90 3.36 5.70
C VAL A 152 -13.23 2.67 5.45
N LYS A 153 -13.78 2.87 4.27
CA LYS A 153 -15.05 2.26 3.83
C LYS A 153 -14.92 0.78 3.52
N GLY A 154 -13.70 0.34 3.21
CA GLY A 154 -13.46 -1.06 2.88
C GLY A 154 -12.01 -1.35 2.55
N VAL A 155 -11.72 -2.64 2.42
CA VAL A 155 -10.42 -3.17 2.04
C VAL A 155 -10.54 -3.96 0.75
N ILE A 156 -9.65 -3.72 -0.20
CA ILE A 156 -9.58 -4.42 -1.48
C ILE A 156 -8.33 -5.29 -1.46
N LEU A 157 -8.52 -6.58 -1.46
CA LEU A 157 -7.43 -7.56 -1.37
C LEU A 157 -7.26 -8.28 -2.71
N GLU A 158 -6.04 -8.23 -3.23
CA GLU A 158 -5.67 -8.84 -4.48
C GLU A 158 -4.63 -9.92 -4.22
N SER A 159 -5.04 -11.19 -4.27
CA SER A 159 -4.17 -12.36 -3.99
C SER A 159 -3.40 -12.23 -2.66
N ALA A 160 -4.05 -11.74 -1.61
CA ALA A 160 -3.43 -11.48 -0.33
C ALA A 160 -3.12 -12.77 0.44
N SER A 161 -1.99 -12.77 1.15
CA SER A 161 -1.66 -13.82 2.12
C SER A 161 -2.42 -13.55 3.43
N SER A 162 -3.40 -14.38 3.77
CA SER A 162 -4.23 -14.16 4.97
C SER A 162 -3.76 -14.91 6.20
N ASP A 163 -3.06 -16.01 6.01
CA ASP A 163 -2.60 -16.89 7.10
C ASP A 163 -1.11 -17.17 6.94
N ILE A 164 -0.32 -16.69 7.90
CA ILE A 164 1.14 -16.85 7.91
C ILE A 164 1.55 -18.29 8.14
N LEU A 165 0.79 -19.06 8.92
CA LEU A 165 1.08 -20.48 9.15
C LEU A 165 0.90 -21.28 7.86
N ILE A 166 -0.22 -21.08 7.15
CA ILE A 166 -0.47 -21.73 5.86
C ILE A 166 0.61 -21.32 4.85
N CYS A 167 0.88 -20.02 4.69
CA CYS A 167 1.95 -19.54 3.81
C CYS A 167 3.30 -20.14 4.14
N SER A 168 3.56 -20.42 5.42
CA SER A 168 4.82 -21.01 5.88
C SER A 168 4.89 -22.51 5.67
N SER A 169 3.76 -23.20 5.53
CA SER A 169 3.70 -24.63 5.22
C SER A 169 3.87 -24.95 3.72
N GLU A 170 3.63 -23.97 2.86
CA GLU A 170 3.78 -24.12 1.42
C GLU A 170 5.25 -24.40 1.03
N PRO A 171 5.50 -25.21 -0.02
CA PRO A 171 6.85 -25.44 -0.50
C PRO A 171 7.55 -24.14 -0.88
N LEU A 172 8.79 -23.94 -0.41
CA LEU A 172 9.58 -22.77 -0.82
C LEU A 172 9.92 -22.88 -2.30
N PRO A 173 9.64 -21.84 -3.13
CA PRO A 173 10.01 -21.84 -4.53
C PRO A 173 11.53 -22.06 -4.72
N PRO A 174 11.96 -22.78 -5.78
CA PRO A 174 13.39 -23.14 -5.96
C PRO A 174 14.37 -21.96 -6.04
N TRP A 175 13.87 -20.76 -6.37
CA TRP A 175 14.68 -19.54 -6.46
C TRP A 175 14.77 -18.76 -5.14
N MET A 176 14.05 -19.20 -4.08
CA MET A 176 14.11 -18.59 -2.76
C MET A 176 14.97 -19.45 -1.82
N SER A 177 15.92 -18.82 -1.14
CA SER A 177 16.77 -19.45 -0.14
C SER A 177 16.26 -19.27 1.29
N VAL A 178 15.42 -18.27 1.51
CA VAL A 178 14.86 -17.94 2.84
C VAL A 178 13.36 -17.73 2.70
N ARG A 179 12.62 -18.17 3.70
CA ARG A 179 11.17 -18.04 3.74
C ARG A 179 10.78 -16.61 4.14
N PRO A 180 10.04 -15.87 3.28
CA PRO A 180 9.71 -14.46 3.58
C PRO A 180 8.94 -14.26 4.89
N SER A 181 8.08 -15.22 5.27
CA SER A 181 7.32 -15.15 6.52
C SER A 181 8.19 -15.25 7.77
N THR A 182 9.31 -15.98 7.73
CA THR A 182 10.23 -16.01 8.87
C THR A 182 10.98 -14.70 9.01
N VAL A 183 11.37 -14.06 7.87
CA VAL A 183 11.98 -12.73 7.87
C VAL A 183 11.01 -11.69 8.40
N LEU A 184 9.74 -11.74 7.96
CA LEU A 184 8.68 -10.85 8.47
C LEU A 184 8.57 -10.89 10.00
N LEU A 185 8.65 -12.08 10.57
CA LEU A 185 8.49 -12.29 12.01
C LEU A 185 9.80 -12.18 12.80
N GLY A 186 10.94 -12.09 12.13
CA GLY A 186 12.27 -12.06 12.78
C GLY A 186 12.62 -13.37 13.48
N VAL A 187 12.24 -14.51 12.91
CA VAL A 187 12.47 -15.84 13.46
C VAL A 187 13.18 -16.74 12.45
N ASP A 188 13.93 -17.73 12.93
CA ASP A 188 14.61 -18.69 12.06
C ASP A 188 13.65 -19.75 11.50
N SER A 189 12.61 -20.09 12.27
CA SER A 189 11.58 -21.07 11.90
C SER A 189 10.23 -20.67 12.46
N ILE A 190 9.15 -21.07 11.79
CA ILE A 190 7.78 -20.95 12.32
C ILE A 190 7.52 -22.01 13.39
N GLU A 191 8.14 -23.18 13.26
CA GLU A 191 8.09 -24.22 14.29
C GLU A 191 8.63 -23.68 15.62
N GLY A 192 7.79 -23.73 16.65
CA GLY A 192 8.07 -23.15 17.95
C GLY A 192 7.78 -21.64 18.07
N ASN A 193 7.31 -21.02 17.01
CA ASN A 193 6.94 -19.60 16.93
C ASN A 193 5.51 -19.39 16.40
N GLU A 194 4.64 -20.39 16.53
CA GLU A 194 3.29 -20.38 15.99
C GLU A 194 2.43 -19.23 16.55
N GLU A 195 2.63 -18.87 17.81
CA GLU A 195 1.88 -17.79 18.45
C GLU A 195 2.14 -16.43 17.78
N ILE A 196 3.40 -16.13 17.43
CA ILE A 196 3.71 -14.87 16.72
C ILE A 196 3.19 -14.91 15.27
N ALA A 197 3.21 -16.09 14.64
CA ALA A 197 2.64 -16.27 13.30
C ALA A 197 1.12 -16.09 13.32
N HIS A 198 0.41 -16.57 14.33
CA HIS A 198 -1.03 -16.31 14.53
C HIS A 198 -1.30 -14.80 14.71
N LYS A 199 -0.52 -14.12 15.54
CA LYS A 199 -0.67 -12.66 15.74
C LYS A 199 -0.45 -11.85 14.47
N ALA A 200 0.32 -12.39 13.53
CA ALA A 200 0.56 -11.79 12.23
C ALA A 200 -0.38 -12.33 11.13
N SER A 201 -1.38 -13.12 11.45
CA SER A 201 -2.37 -13.66 10.51
C SER A 201 -3.67 -12.88 10.58
N CYS A 202 -4.38 -12.83 9.43
CA CYS A 202 -5.68 -12.17 9.31
C CYS A 202 -6.87 -13.08 9.71
N VAL A 203 -6.59 -14.26 10.27
CA VAL A 203 -7.57 -15.30 10.63
C VAL A 203 -7.48 -15.65 12.10
#